data_daf05bf6caf5fd968517cc5fc2a16ef3
#
_entry.id   daf05bf6caf5fd968517cc5fc2a16ef3
#
_cell.length_a   1.000
_cell.length_b   1.000
_cell.length_c   1.000
_cell.angle_alpha   90.00
_cell.angle_beta   90.00
_cell.angle_gamma   90.00
#
_symmetry.space_group_name_H-M   'P 1'
#
loop_
_entity.id
_entity.type
_entity.pdbx_description
1 polymer ?
#
loop_
_entity_poly.entity_id
_entity_poly.type
_entity_poly.pdbx_seq_one_letter_code
_entity_poly.pdbx_strand_id
1 'polypeptide(L)'
;MRRAGRAIALACATLALAACGALSGSSEAWDEPADYTYEATITVFGPSAGTWRVTVRDHDVVAVAPLDNAALASGATLEDFSTFAEYEDWHADATDRGAAVTRLRRTHDGALKSYEFDGSEMTADDEYLVIVSEVTIP
;
A
#
# COMPACT_ATOMS: atom_id res chain seq x y z
N MET A 1 27.98 -27.47 -72.26
CA MET A 1 27.74 -28.46 -71.18
C MET A 1 27.23 -27.70 -69.96
N ARG A 2 25.99 -27.87 -69.64
CA ARG A 2 25.30 -27.15 -68.53
C ARG A 2 25.41 -28.02 -67.29
N ARG A 3 25.88 -27.45 -66.19
CA ARG A 3 25.78 -28.08 -64.88
C ARG A 3 24.89 -27.19 -63.98
N ALA A 4 23.76 -27.77 -63.66
CA ALA A 4 22.79 -27.20 -62.73
C ALA A 4 23.27 -27.31 -61.26
N GLY A 5 23.37 -26.17 -60.59
CA GLY A 5 23.62 -26.12 -59.15
C GLY A 5 22.29 -26.24 -58.42
N ARG A 6 22.17 -27.23 -57.57
CA ARG A 6 21.03 -27.39 -56.65
C ARG A 6 21.23 -26.46 -55.45
N ALA A 7 20.31 -25.52 -55.28
CA ALA A 7 20.21 -24.72 -54.07
C ALA A 7 19.52 -25.56 -52.99
N ILE A 8 20.20 -25.78 -51.86
CA ILE A 8 19.63 -26.37 -50.67
C ILE A 8 19.04 -25.25 -49.83
N ALA A 9 17.73 -25.19 -49.72
CA ALA A 9 17.06 -24.29 -48.85
C ALA A 9 17.11 -24.87 -47.41
N LEU A 10 17.85 -24.17 -46.52
CA LEU A 10 17.91 -24.47 -45.11
C LEU A 10 16.71 -23.80 -44.43
N ALA A 11 15.72 -24.58 -44.03
CA ALA A 11 14.57 -24.10 -43.26
C ALA A 11 15.04 -23.93 -41.80
N CYS A 12 15.20 -22.68 -41.36
CA CYS A 12 15.37 -22.37 -39.96
C CYS A 12 13.99 -22.46 -39.27
N ALA A 13 13.78 -23.51 -38.50
CA ALA A 13 12.67 -23.61 -37.59
C ALA A 13 12.95 -22.73 -36.37
N THR A 14 12.33 -21.58 -36.31
CA THR A 14 12.31 -20.74 -35.09
C THR A 14 11.41 -21.35 -34.05
N LEU A 15 11.97 -21.96 -33.02
CA LEU A 15 11.24 -22.30 -31.79
C LEU A 15 10.83 -20.99 -31.09
N ALA A 16 9.54 -20.69 -31.14
CA ALA A 16 8.97 -19.67 -30.26
C ALA A 16 8.89 -20.27 -28.83
N LEU A 17 9.83 -19.87 -27.97
CA LEU A 17 9.65 -20.05 -26.54
C LEU A 17 8.49 -19.17 -26.10
N ALA A 18 7.36 -19.77 -25.81
CA ALA A 18 6.30 -19.12 -25.06
C ALA A 18 6.83 -18.90 -23.63
N ALA A 19 7.34 -17.70 -23.37
CA ALA A 19 7.58 -17.25 -22.01
C ALA A 19 6.20 -17.12 -21.35
N CYS A 20 5.83 -18.09 -20.50
CA CYS A 20 4.81 -17.89 -19.49
C CYS A 20 5.31 -16.78 -18.56
N GLY A 21 4.98 -15.55 -18.90
CA GLY A 21 5.12 -14.43 -17.98
C GLY A 21 4.22 -14.72 -16.79
N ALA A 22 4.84 -15.06 -15.65
CA ALA A 22 4.16 -14.99 -14.39
C ALA A 22 3.62 -13.55 -14.29
N LEU A 23 2.29 -13.42 -14.28
CA LEU A 23 1.60 -12.20 -13.93
C LEU A 23 1.86 -11.97 -12.42
N SER A 24 3.06 -11.49 -12.10
CA SER A 24 3.27 -10.77 -10.86
C SER A 24 2.40 -9.53 -11.00
N GLY A 25 1.21 -9.59 -10.42
CA GLY A 25 0.38 -8.41 -10.24
C GLY A 25 1.15 -7.44 -9.34
N SER A 26 2.02 -6.63 -9.91
CA SER A 26 2.41 -5.40 -9.30
C SER A 26 1.13 -4.56 -9.25
N SER A 27 0.48 -4.51 -8.08
CA SER A 27 -0.51 -3.46 -7.86
C SER A 27 0.23 -2.15 -8.07
N GLU A 28 -0.08 -1.45 -9.17
CA GLU A 28 0.45 -0.11 -9.37
C GLU A 28 0.19 0.67 -8.09
N ALA A 29 1.22 1.41 -7.65
CA ALA A 29 1.05 2.34 -6.54
C ALA A 29 -0.13 3.26 -6.87
N TRP A 30 -1.01 3.43 -5.90
CA TRP A 30 -2.14 4.34 -6.06
C TRP A 30 -1.61 5.76 -6.29
N ASP A 31 -2.08 6.40 -7.36
CA ASP A 31 -1.81 7.82 -7.57
C ASP A 31 -2.69 8.59 -6.57
N GLU A 32 -2.11 8.89 -5.41
CA GLU A 32 -2.83 9.50 -4.31
C GLU A 32 -3.39 10.86 -4.70
N PRO A 33 -4.72 11.06 -4.66
CA PRO A 33 -5.31 12.38 -4.90
C PRO A 33 -4.80 13.40 -3.88
N ALA A 34 -4.65 14.66 -4.30
CA ALA A 34 -4.32 15.74 -3.38
C ALA A 34 -5.38 15.93 -2.28
N ASP A 35 -6.65 15.66 -2.65
CA ASP A 35 -7.80 15.83 -1.78
C ASP A 35 -8.59 14.53 -1.65
N TYR A 36 -8.78 14.05 -0.43
CA TYR A 36 -9.66 12.92 -0.11
C TYR A 36 -10.02 12.90 1.37
N THR A 37 -10.99 12.07 1.72
CA THR A 37 -11.35 11.77 3.11
C THR A 37 -11.38 10.26 3.27
N TYR A 38 -10.89 9.75 4.37
CA TYR A 38 -11.00 8.34 4.67
C TYR A 38 -11.50 8.09 6.09
N GLU A 39 -12.17 6.95 6.28
CA GLU A 39 -12.51 6.41 7.59
C GLU A 39 -11.64 5.21 7.90
N ALA A 40 -11.09 5.17 9.10
CA ALA A 40 -10.24 4.08 9.53
C ALA A 40 -10.39 3.78 11.01
N THR A 41 -10.25 2.49 11.34
CA THR A 41 -10.04 2.03 12.72
C THR A 41 -8.56 1.83 12.94
N ILE A 42 -8.02 2.50 13.97
CA ILE A 42 -6.61 2.45 14.35
C ILE A 42 -6.50 1.71 15.69
N THR A 43 -5.67 0.67 15.69
CA THR A 43 -5.29 -0.07 16.88
C THR A 43 -3.83 0.21 17.18
N VAL A 44 -3.58 0.87 18.29
CA VAL A 44 -2.24 1.27 18.72
C VAL A 44 -2.28 1.54 20.22
N PHE A 45 -1.16 1.41 20.90
CA PHE A 45 -1.01 1.94 22.25
C PHE A 45 -0.65 3.44 22.16
N GLY A 46 -1.66 4.29 21.95
CA GLY A 46 -1.41 5.72 21.74
C GLY A 46 -2.69 6.53 21.49
N PRO A 47 -2.53 7.84 21.25
CA PRO A 47 -3.66 8.77 21.16
C PRO A 47 -4.53 8.57 19.91
N SER A 48 -4.02 7.99 18.83
CA SER A 48 -4.82 7.74 17.62
C SER A 48 -5.69 6.48 17.69
N ALA A 49 -5.70 5.75 18.81
CA ALA A 49 -6.55 4.56 18.97
C ALA A 49 -8.03 4.90 18.81
N GLY A 50 -8.78 4.08 18.06
CA GLY A 50 -10.21 4.25 17.81
C GLY A 50 -10.56 4.38 16.33
N THR A 51 -11.81 4.78 16.06
CA THR A 51 -12.32 4.96 14.70
C THR A 51 -12.44 6.44 14.37
N TRP A 52 -11.88 6.82 13.23
CA TRP A 52 -11.69 8.20 12.83
C TRP A 52 -12.11 8.47 11.39
N ARG A 53 -12.58 9.68 11.13
CA ARG A 53 -12.63 10.26 9.79
C ARG A 53 -11.49 11.26 9.65
N VAL A 54 -10.62 11.03 8.68
CA VAL A 54 -9.45 11.86 8.40
C VAL A 54 -9.66 12.57 7.07
N THR A 55 -9.42 13.88 7.05
CA THR A 55 -9.53 14.70 5.83
C THR A 55 -8.14 15.14 5.40
N VAL A 56 -7.81 14.84 4.16
CA VAL A 56 -6.58 15.24 3.48
C VAL A 56 -6.88 16.31 2.45
N ARG A 57 -6.06 17.36 2.38
CA ARG A 57 -6.08 18.44 1.38
C ARG A 57 -4.66 18.80 1.01
N ASP A 58 -4.41 18.99 -0.27
CA ASP A 58 -3.07 19.29 -0.79
C ASP A 58 -2.00 18.30 -0.27
N HIS A 59 -2.35 17.01 -0.13
CA HIS A 59 -1.51 15.93 0.42
C HIS A 59 -1.18 16.06 1.92
N ASP A 60 -1.86 16.92 2.68
CA ASP A 60 -1.69 17.07 4.12
C ASP A 60 -2.96 16.70 4.90
N VAL A 61 -2.81 16.10 6.08
CA VAL A 61 -3.92 15.89 7.01
C VAL A 61 -4.33 17.24 7.61
N VAL A 62 -5.55 17.70 7.30
CA VAL A 62 -6.04 19.02 7.73
C VAL A 62 -7.14 18.94 8.77
N ALA A 63 -7.82 17.81 8.91
CA ALA A 63 -8.87 17.63 9.91
C ALA A 63 -9.04 16.16 10.27
N VAL A 64 -9.40 15.91 11.52
CA VAL A 64 -9.80 14.60 12.04
C VAL A 64 -11.08 14.72 12.85
N ALA A 65 -11.93 13.72 12.75
CA ALA A 65 -13.17 13.65 13.52
C ALA A 65 -13.31 12.25 14.14
N PRO A 66 -13.52 12.15 15.47
CA PRO A 66 -13.75 10.86 16.13
C PRO A 66 -15.10 10.29 15.71
N LEU A 67 -15.17 8.99 15.46
CA LEU A 67 -16.38 8.27 15.09
C LEU A 67 -16.83 7.29 16.16
N ASP A 68 -16.02 7.06 17.20
CA ASP A 68 -16.37 6.23 18.33
C ASP A 68 -15.95 6.85 19.68
N ASN A 69 -16.36 6.21 20.79
CA ASN A 69 -16.06 6.73 22.12
C ASN A 69 -14.57 6.63 22.49
N ALA A 70 -13.84 5.66 21.94
CA ALA A 70 -12.41 5.51 22.18
C ALA A 70 -11.66 6.68 21.54
N ALA A 71 -11.95 6.98 20.29
CA ALA A 71 -11.42 8.14 19.57
C ALA A 71 -11.77 9.45 20.27
N LEU A 72 -13.03 9.62 20.69
CA LEU A 72 -13.48 10.85 21.36
C LEU A 72 -12.72 11.12 22.67
N ALA A 73 -12.33 10.08 23.39
CA ALA A 73 -11.64 10.18 24.68
C ALA A 73 -10.10 10.25 24.55
N SER A 74 -9.53 10.05 23.36
CA SER A 74 -8.10 9.79 23.18
C SER A 74 -7.22 11.02 23.32
N GLY A 75 -7.71 12.20 22.96
CA GLY A 75 -6.93 13.46 22.94
C GLY A 75 -5.99 13.57 21.76
N ALA A 76 -6.21 12.81 20.66
CA ALA A 76 -5.40 12.86 19.46
C ALA A 76 -5.37 14.25 18.81
N THR A 77 -4.27 14.54 18.15
CA THR A 77 -4.03 15.77 17.37
C THR A 77 -3.84 15.40 15.88
N LEU A 78 -3.76 16.37 14.99
CA LEU A 78 -3.54 16.11 13.56
C LEU A 78 -2.25 15.33 13.29
N GLU A 79 -1.21 15.55 14.11
CA GLU A 79 0.11 14.92 13.98
C GLU A 79 0.09 13.40 14.27
N ASP A 80 -1.00 12.89 14.87
CA ASP A 80 -1.16 11.47 15.15
C ASP A 80 -1.74 10.69 13.96
N PHE A 81 -2.01 11.35 12.83
CA PHE A 81 -2.62 10.76 11.63
C PHE A 81 -1.77 10.99 10.40
N SER A 82 -1.92 10.10 9.41
CA SER A 82 -1.09 10.09 8.21
C SER A 82 -1.92 10.01 6.93
N THR A 83 -1.35 10.49 5.85
CA THR A 83 -1.83 10.27 4.49
C THR A 83 -1.52 8.83 4.05
N PHE A 84 -2.09 8.38 2.94
CA PHE A 84 -1.79 7.05 2.43
C PHE A 84 -0.35 6.95 1.91
N ALA A 85 0.20 8.03 1.34
CA ALA A 85 1.60 8.09 0.92
C ALA A 85 2.55 7.94 2.12
N GLU A 86 2.26 8.58 3.26
CA GLU A 86 3.05 8.41 4.47
C GLU A 86 3.03 6.99 5.02
N TYR A 87 1.88 6.28 4.96
CA TYR A 87 1.83 4.86 5.34
C TYR A 87 2.67 3.99 4.40
N GLU A 88 2.74 4.31 3.11
CA GLU A 88 3.62 3.61 2.16
C GLU A 88 5.09 3.85 2.47
N ASP A 89 5.46 5.09 2.78
CA ASP A 89 6.82 5.45 3.19
C ASP A 89 7.21 4.73 4.49
N TRP A 90 6.31 4.66 5.47
CA TRP A 90 6.54 3.91 6.71
C TRP A 90 6.73 2.42 6.46
N HIS A 91 5.93 1.84 5.55
CA HIS A 91 6.08 0.43 5.17
C HIS A 91 7.42 0.16 4.52
N ALA A 92 7.87 1.01 3.61
CA ALA A 92 9.16 0.90 2.94
C ALA A 92 10.31 0.98 3.96
N ASP A 93 10.29 2.00 4.82
CA ASP A 93 11.29 2.22 5.86
C ASP A 93 11.32 1.09 6.90
N ALA A 94 10.17 0.59 7.34
CA ALA A 94 10.07 -0.56 8.24
C ALA A 94 10.63 -1.85 7.60
N THR A 95 10.39 -2.04 6.31
CA THR A 95 10.94 -3.16 5.54
C THR A 95 12.45 -3.09 5.48
N ASP A 96 13.00 -1.92 5.15
CA ASP A 96 14.44 -1.69 5.06
C ASP A 96 15.16 -1.88 6.40
N ARG A 97 14.51 -1.53 7.50
CA ARG A 97 15.03 -1.72 8.86
C ARG A 97 14.84 -3.12 9.40
N GLY A 98 14.12 -4.00 8.71
CA GLY A 98 13.88 -5.38 9.13
C GLY A 98 12.93 -5.50 10.32
N ALA A 99 11.85 -4.72 10.36
CA ALA A 99 10.78 -4.85 11.36
C ALA A 99 10.24 -6.30 11.42
N ALA A 100 9.80 -6.74 12.59
CA ALA A 100 9.28 -8.10 12.79
C ALA A 100 8.04 -8.36 11.93
N VAL A 101 7.14 -7.37 11.86
CA VAL A 101 6.00 -7.38 10.94
C VAL A 101 5.88 -6.01 10.28
N THR A 102 5.74 -6.00 8.96
CA THR A 102 5.28 -4.85 8.21
C THR A 102 4.48 -5.33 7.01
N ARG A 103 3.21 -4.99 6.96
CA ARG A 103 2.29 -5.42 5.90
C ARG A 103 1.43 -4.26 5.45
N LEU A 104 1.49 -3.96 4.15
CA LEU A 104 0.61 -2.98 3.53
C LEU A 104 -0.29 -3.72 2.54
N ARG A 105 -1.60 -3.48 2.64
CA ARG A 105 -2.60 -4.03 1.71
C ARG A 105 -3.33 -2.89 1.03
N ARG A 106 -3.64 -3.09 -0.25
CA ARG A 106 -4.40 -2.15 -1.08
C ARG A 106 -5.72 -2.75 -1.50
N THR A 107 -6.65 -1.88 -1.83
CA THR A 107 -7.89 -2.21 -2.54
C THR A 107 -7.57 -2.56 -4.01
N HIS A 108 -8.59 -2.98 -4.77
CA HIS A 108 -8.40 -3.32 -6.19
C HIS A 108 -7.99 -2.11 -7.03
N ASP A 109 -8.43 -0.93 -6.67
CA ASP A 109 -8.11 0.37 -7.30
C ASP A 109 -6.82 1.02 -6.76
N GLY A 110 -6.10 0.31 -5.87
CA GLY A 110 -4.78 0.69 -5.39
C GLY A 110 -4.76 1.49 -4.10
N ALA A 111 -5.90 2.00 -3.61
CA ALA A 111 -5.96 2.75 -2.35
C ALA A 111 -5.56 1.89 -1.15
N LEU A 112 -5.11 2.51 -0.07
CA LEU A 112 -4.78 1.81 1.17
C LEU A 112 -6.01 1.09 1.74
N LYS A 113 -5.86 -0.19 2.02
CA LYS A 113 -6.85 -1.01 2.73
C LYS A 113 -6.47 -1.25 4.18
N SER A 114 -5.21 -1.55 4.44
CA SER A 114 -4.67 -1.70 5.80
C SER A 114 -3.16 -1.57 5.81
N TYR A 115 -2.64 -1.10 6.94
CA TYR A 115 -1.23 -1.12 7.26
C TYR A 115 -1.04 -1.72 8.64
N GLU A 116 -0.13 -2.68 8.77
CA GLU A 116 0.24 -3.37 10.00
C GLU A 116 1.74 -3.24 10.21
N PHE A 117 2.12 -2.88 11.41
CA PHE A 117 3.50 -2.75 11.83
C PHE A 117 3.68 -3.35 13.23
N ASP A 118 4.78 -4.08 13.41
CA ASP A 118 5.30 -4.54 14.69
C ASP A 118 6.83 -4.47 14.57
N GLY A 119 7.43 -3.60 15.35
CA GLY A 119 8.87 -3.34 15.30
C GLY A 119 9.68 -4.48 15.88
N SER A 120 9.15 -5.17 16.90
CA SER A 120 9.87 -6.22 17.63
C SER A 120 8.92 -7.19 18.35
N GLU A 121 9.03 -8.48 18.06
CA GLU A 121 8.29 -9.55 18.77
C GLU A 121 8.49 -9.55 20.30
N MET A 122 9.46 -8.79 20.80
CA MET A 122 9.80 -8.71 22.21
C MET A 122 9.24 -7.46 22.92
N THR A 123 8.65 -6.53 22.18
CA THR A 123 8.11 -5.27 22.70
C THR A 123 6.61 -5.25 22.49
N ALA A 124 5.83 -5.17 23.55
CA ALA A 124 4.37 -5.31 23.50
C ALA A 124 3.63 -4.00 23.10
N ASP A 125 4.33 -2.87 23.01
CA ASP A 125 3.72 -1.55 22.88
C ASP A 125 4.08 -0.86 21.55
N ASP A 126 4.72 -1.55 20.61
CA ASP A 126 5.13 -1.02 19.31
C ASP A 126 4.29 -1.55 18.13
N GLU A 127 3.17 -2.18 18.43
CA GLU A 127 2.21 -2.67 17.43
C GLU A 127 1.33 -1.52 16.93
N TYR A 128 1.16 -1.46 15.61
CA TYR A 128 0.29 -0.50 14.94
C TYR A 128 -0.51 -1.18 13.84
N LEU A 129 -1.83 -1.00 13.85
CA LEU A 129 -2.72 -1.50 12.81
C LEU A 129 -3.71 -0.42 12.43
N VAL A 130 -3.76 -0.07 11.16
CA VAL A 130 -4.83 0.74 10.57
C VAL A 130 -5.63 -0.10 9.58
N ILE A 131 -6.96 -0.04 9.68
CA ILE A 131 -7.89 -0.67 8.73
C ILE A 131 -8.79 0.43 8.18
N VAL A 132 -8.67 0.67 6.88
CA VAL A 132 -9.48 1.66 6.16
C VAL A 132 -10.80 1.02 5.76
N SER A 133 -11.91 1.65 6.12
CA SER A 133 -13.27 1.19 5.83
C SER A 133 -13.92 1.92 4.66
N GLU A 134 -13.60 3.19 4.47
CA GLU A 134 -14.17 4.04 3.43
C GLU A 134 -13.13 5.06 2.93
N VAL A 135 -13.15 5.34 1.63
CA VAL A 135 -12.38 6.42 0.99
C VAL A 135 -13.33 7.20 0.09
N THR A 136 -13.36 8.51 0.25
CA THR A 136 -14.18 9.43 -0.56
C THR A 136 -13.26 10.46 -1.22
N ILE A 137 -13.33 10.55 -2.54
CA ILE A 137 -12.66 11.55 -3.35
C ILE A 137 -13.71 12.60 -3.74
N PRO A 138 -13.48 13.90 -3.51
CA PRO A 138 -14.45 14.97 -3.83
C PRO A 138 -14.72 15.10 -5.32
#